data_b3ef421e95a2ebfa4afdb73fca0c8cf4
#
_entry.id   b3ef421e95a2ebfa4afdb73fca0c8cf4
#
_cell.length_a   1.000
_cell.length_b   1.000
_cell.length_c   1.000
_cell.angle_alpha   90.00
_cell.angle_beta   90.00
_cell.angle_gamma   90.00
#
_symmetry.space_group_name_H-M   'P 1'
#
loop_
_entity.id
_entity.type
_entity.pdbx_description
1 polymer ?
#
loop_
_entity_poly.entity_id
_entity_poly.type
_entity_poly.pdbx_seq_one_letter_code
_entity_poly.pdbx_strand_id
1 'polypeptide(L)'
;MYKIMVAIITTFIGIYSSQCLADASGCIVLDGKTYTLNLSSIAIDPDAEVGATLYTARLDTEGPKITCPLNSGRGKYTSKMLGSFQTLVGSNVYGNIYASGIDGIGIQIRDLVQSSKAVPYSASMTSGDLLYWSTDKKTVISFIKTGTVGKGTTNYGLAAQFNVDNWVVAKISIKAKISWITKSCVTDPSLRIQNIQLGNHLASSFTSVGSTSTDTKFSVKLNCQKDANAVYVSFDPTTGSTGKGILNVDTSNSDAATGIAVEILNAKDRSPLVFSSETKYHTNMESSIEIPLVAHYKRIGTGFVE
;
A
#
# COMPACT_ATOMS: atom_id res chain seq x y z
N MET A 1 -54.02 -41.70 -44.63
CA MET A 1 -53.32 -42.18 -43.44
C MET A 1 -52.20 -41.20 -43.10
N TYR A 2 -52.46 -40.23 -42.21
CA TYR A 2 -51.46 -39.28 -41.73
C TYR A 2 -50.98 -39.77 -40.37
N LYS A 3 -49.68 -40.07 -40.24
CA LYS A 3 -49.02 -40.35 -38.96
C LYS A 3 -48.56 -39.06 -38.36
N ILE A 4 -49.14 -38.69 -37.23
CA ILE A 4 -48.72 -37.57 -36.39
C ILE A 4 -47.56 -38.08 -35.52
N MET A 5 -46.39 -37.49 -35.70
CA MET A 5 -45.20 -37.77 -34.89
C MET A 5 -45.17 -36.73 -33.78
N VAL A 6 -45.45 -37.16 -32.55
CA VAL A 6 -45.35 -36.29 -31.36
C VAL A 6 -43.92 -36.30 -30.90
N ALA A 7 -43.21 -35.16 -31.04
CA ALA A 7 -41.89 -34.95 -30.48
C ALA A 7 -42.02 -34.53 -29.02
N ILE A 8 -41.57 -35.37 -28.11
CA ILE A 8 -41.45 -35.06 -26.68
C ILE A 8 -40.16 -34.30 -26.50
N ILE A 9 -40.27 -32.97 -26.28
CA ILE A 9 -39.14 -32.12 -25.85
C ILE A 9 -38.98 -32.30 -24.35
N THR A 10 -38.00 -33.08 -23.93
CA THR A 10 -37.54 -33.16 -22.55
C THR A 10 -36.64 -31.96 -22.27
N THR A 11 -37.20 -30.95 -21.65
CA THR A 11 -36.43 -29.82 -21.08
C THR A 11 -35.60 -30.30 -19.90
N PHE A 12 -34.30 -30.50 -20.13
CA PHE A 12 -33.34 -30.65 -19.03
C PHE A 12 -33.18 -29.31 -18.31
N ILE A 13 -33.86 -29.15 -17.19
CA ILE A 13 -33.56 -28.09 -16.21
C ILE A 13 -32.27 -28.52 -15.54
N GLY A 14 -31.16 -28.00 -16.00
CA GLY A 14 -29.89 -28.12 -15.32
C GLY A 14 -29.97 -27.37 -13.98
N ILE A 15 -30.19 -28.12 -12.92
CA ILE A 15 -30.03 -27.64 -11.57
C ILE A 15 -28.50 -27.43 -11.39
N TYR A 16 -28.01 -26.20 -11.55
CA TYR A 16 -26.70 -25.84 -11.07
C TYR A 16 -26.74 -25.89 -9.54
N SER A 17 -26.55 -27.08 -8.98
CA SER A 17 -26.18 -27.22 -7.59
C SER A 17 -24.80 -26.57 -7.42
N SER A 18 -24.72 -25.41 -6.80
CA SER A 18 -23.50 -24.93 -6.21
C SER A 18 -23.06 -26.00 -5.22
N GLN A 19 -22.12 -26.84 -5.64
CA GLN A 19 -21.55 -27.84 -4.76
C GLN A 19 -20.81 -27.10 -3.66
N CYS A 20 -21.41 -27.06 -2.49
CA CYS A 20 -20.74 -26.74 -1.25
C CYS A 20 -19.78 -27.90 -0.99
N LEU A 21 -18.53 -27.77 -1.41
CA LEU A 21 -17.51 -28.80 -1.24
C LEU A 21 -17.06 -28.75 0.22
N ALA A 22 -17.64 -29.63 1.03
CA ALA A 22 -17.16 -29.89 2.38
C ALA A 22 -15.93 -30.82 2.28
N ASP A 23 -14.88 -30.45 2.94
CA ASP A 23 -13.67 -31.24 3.13
C ASP A 23 -13.88 -32.28 4.26
N ALA A 24 -12.90 -33.20 4.42
CA ALA A 24 -12.88 -34.19 5.50
C ALA A 24 -12.89 -33.56 6.91
N SER A 25 -12.48 -32.30 7.07
CA SER A 25 -12.59 -31.52 8.29
C SER A 25 -13.99 -30.92 8.51
N GLY A 26 -14.88 -30.97 7.51
CA GLY A 26 -16.19 -30.31 7.51
C GLY A 26 -16.16 -28.79 7.38
N CYS A 27 -15.00 -28.17 7.12
CA CYS A 27 -14.90 -26.76 6.84
C CYS A 27 -15.54 -26.38 5.50
N ILE A 28 -16.21 -25.24 5.44
CA ILE A 28 -16.89 -24.73 4.25
C ILE A 28 -16.16 -23.48 3.78
N VAL A 29 -15.69 -23.50 2.53
CA VAL A 29 -15.14 -22.32 1.84
C VAL A 29 -16.27 -21.63 1.11
N LEU A 30 -16.68 -20.45 1.59
CA LEU A 30 -17.81 -19.71 1.04
C LEU A 30 -17.42 -18.93 -0.23
N ASP A 31 -16.16 -18.55 -0.39
CA ASP A 31 -15.72 -17.73 -1.53
C ASP A 31 -14.18 -17.81 -1.69
N GLY A 32 -13.70 -18.64 -2.58
CA GLY A 32 -12.27 -18.71 -2.94
C GLY A 32 -11.93 -17.68 -4.01
N LYS A 33 -10.94 -16.80 -3.76
CA LYS A 33 -10.61 -15.67 -4.67
C LYS A 33 -9.14 -15.63 -5.08
N THR A 34 -8.91 -15.04 -6.25
CA THR A 34 -7.59 -14.60 -6.67
C THR A 34 -7.50 -13.08 -6.49
N TYR A 35 -6.58 -12.66 -5.63
CA TYR A 35 -6.28 -11.26 -5.37
C TYR A 35 -5.14 -10.83 -6.24
N THR A 36 -5.26 -9.67 -6.88
CA THR A 36 -4.27 -9.20 -7.84
C THR A 36 -3.63 -7.90 -7.38
N LEU A 37 -2.31 -7.92 -7.27
CA LEU A 37 -1.51 -6.71 -7.07
C LEU A 37 -1.19 -6.10 -8.44
N ASN A 38 -1.63 -4.86 -8.65
CA ASN A 38 -1.33 -4.07 -9.84
C ASN A 38 -0.41 -2.92 -9.46
N LEU A 39 0.85 -3.00 -9.88
CA LEU A 39 1.83 -1.92 -9.73
C LEU A 39 2.62 -1.82 -11.05
N SER A 40 2.91 -0.59 -11.47
CA SER A 40 3.67 -0.33 -12.72
C SER A 40 5.13 0.01 -12.43
N SER A 41 5.41 0.80 -11.39
CA SER A 41 6.76 1.18 -10.99
C SER A 41 6.80 1.49 -9.50
N ILE A 42 7.97 1.29 -8.90
CA ILE A 42 8.22 1.61 -7.50
C ILE A 42 9.56 2.36 -7.43
N ALA A 43 9.54 3.56 -6.84
CA ALA A 43 10.76 4.29 -6.53
C ALA A 43 11.42 3.70 -5.29
N ILE A 44 12.70 3.40 -5.36
CA ILE A 44 13.47 2.85 -4.24
C ILE A 44 14.63 3.78 -3.87
N ASP A 45 14.99 3.75 -2.59
CA ASP A 45 16.19 4.41 -2.08
C ASP A 45 17.40 3.51 -2.38
N PRO A 46 18.38 3.95 -3.21
CA PRO A 46 19.56 3.16 -3.52
C PRO A 46 20.44 2.89 -2.29
N ASP A 47 20.40 3.79 -1.31
CA ASP A 47 21.23 3.72 -0.10
C ASP A 47 20.54 3.01 1.07
N ALA A 48 19.30 2.49 0.86
CA ALA A 48 18.63 1.69 1.87
C ALA A 48 19.52 0.51 2.30
N GLU A 49 19.54 0.18 3.58
CA GLU A 49 20.32 -0.95 4.10
C GLU A 49 19.74 -2.30 3.65
N VAL A 50 20.59 -3.33 3.56
CA VAL A 50 20.12 -4.70 3.33
C VAL A 50 19.21 -5.11 4.51
N GLY A 51 18.05 -5.67 4.19
CA GLY A 51 16.99 -5.96 5.15
C GLY A 51 15.92 -4.87 5.26
N ALA A 52 16.15 -3.67 4.74
CA ALA A 52 15.15 -2.61 4.74
C ALA A 52 13.97 -2.95 3.83
N THR A 53 12.78 -2.59 4.25
CA THR A 53 11.57 -2.66 3.42
C THR A 53 11.57 -1.47 2.45
N LEU A 54 11.70 -1.77 1.17
CA LEU A 54 11.73 -0.77 0.09
C LEU A 54 10.33 -0.28 -0.26
N TYR A 55 9.36 -1.20 -0.22
CA TYR A 55 7.96 -0.89 -0.51
C TYR A 55 7.02 -1.88 0.16
N THR A 56 5.84 -1.42 0.52
CA THR A 56 4.77 -2.26 1.06
C THR A 56 3.48 -1.99 0.33
N ALA A 57 2.92 -3.04 -0.25
CA ALA A 57 1.57 -3.02 -0.80
C ALA A 57 0.61 -3.76 0.14
N ARG A 58 -0.63 -3.29 0.20
CA ARG A 58 -1.71 -3.97 0.92
C ARG A 58 -2.81 -4.35 -0.06
N LEU A 59 -3.34 -5.55 0.08
CA LEU A 59 -4.51 -5.98 -0.69
C LEU A 59 -5.77 -5.56 0.09
N ASP A 60 -6.41 -4.50 -0.38
CA ASP A 60 -7.54 -3.82 0.28
C ASP A 60 -8.90 -4.44 -0.06
N THR A 61 -8.95 -5.75 -0.29
CA THR A 61 -10.18 -6.45 -0.64
C THR A 61 -10.59 -7.40 0.46
N GLU A 62 -11.90 -7.59 0.63
CA GLU A 62 -12.40 -8.63 1.51
C GLU A 62 -11.87 -10.00 1.09
N GLY A 63 -11.33 -10.72 2.07
CA GLY A 63 -10.78 -12.05 1.87
C GLY A 63 -11.85 -13.14 1.83
N PRO A 64 -11.43 -14.39 1.59
CA PRO A 64 -12.32 -15.54 1.59
C PRO A 64 -12.93 -15.74 2.98
N LYS A 65 -14.19 -16.15 3.00
CA LYS A 65 -14.89 -16.57 4.22
C LYS A 65 -14.81 -18.09 4.34
N ILE A 66 -14.30 -18.57 5.46
CA ILE A 66 -14.16 -19.99 5.75
C ILE A 66 -14.81 -20.25 7.10
N THR A 67 -15.74 -21.18 7.16
CA THR A 67 -16.40 -21.57 8.41
C THR A 67 -16.14 -23.03 8.67
N CYS A 68 -15.67 -23.37 9.87
CA CYS A 68 -15.50 -24.74 10.33
C CYS A 68 -16.58 -25.07 11.38
N PRO A 69 -17.45 -26.06 11.17
CA PRO A 69 -18.49 -26.45 12.12
C PRO A 69 -17.91 -26.91 13.45
N LEU A 70 -18.67 -26.69 14.54
CA LEU A 70 -18.26 -27.00 15.92
C LEU A 70 -17.82 -28.45 16.17
N ASN A 71 -18.26 -29.41 15.35
CA ASN A 71 -17.95 -30.84 15.51
C ASN A 71 -17.07 -31.39 14.39
N SER A 72 -16.58 -30.53 13.50
CA SER A 72 -15.63 -30.97 12.47
C SER A 72 -14.25 -31.17 13.10
N GLY A 73 -13.50 -32.10 12.57
CA GLY A 73 -12.09 -32.28 12.95
C GLY A 73 -11.29 -30.97 12.80
N ARG A 74 -10.08 -30.97 13.29
CA ARG A 74 -9.20 -29.78 13.22
C ARG A 74 -8.71 -29.62 11.78
N GLY A 75 -9.18 -28.57 11.09
CA GLY A 75 -8.66 -28.18 9.78
C GLY A 75 -7.23 -27.61 9.89
N LYS A 76 -6.46 -27.74 8.81
CA LYS A 76 -5.12 -27.17 8.72
C LYS A 76 -5.09 -26.06 7.67
N TYR A 77 -4.84 -24.83 8.14
CA TYR A 77 -4.55 -23.72 7.24
C TYR A 77 -3.09 -23.78 6.82
N THR A 78 -2.82 -23.70 5.52
CA THR A 78 -1.47 -23.74 4.96
C THR A 78 -1.29 -22.69 3.89
N SER A 79 -0.07 -22.20 3.73
CA SER A 79 0.28 -21.28 2.66
C SER A 79 1.58 -21.72 1.98
N LYS A 80 1.72 -21.38 0.70
CA LYS A 80 2.93 -21.66 -0.08
C LYS A 80 3.17 -20.60 -1.14
N MET A 81 4.46 -20.40 -1.48
CA MET A 81 4.85 -19.60 -2.65
C MET A 81 4.64 -20.41 -3.92
N LEU A 82 4.39 -19.74 -5.04
CA LEU A 82 4.10 -20.35 -6.33
C LEU A 82 4.98 -19.81 -7.46
N GLY A 83 5.02 -20.55 -8.55
CA GLY A 83 5.64 -20.12 -9.80
C GLY A 83 7.09 -19.71 -9.64
N SER A 84 7.45 -18.58 -10.21
CA SER A 84 8.80 -18.02 -10.18
C SER A 84 9.19 -17.36 -8.84
N PHE A 85 8.29 -17.37 -7.84
CA PHE A 85 8.52 -16.78 -6.52
C PHE A 85 8.94 -17.80 -5.46
N GLN A 86 9.47 -18.97 -5.85
CA GLN A 86 9.82 -20.05 -4.90
C GLN A 86 11.28 -20.05 -4.45
N THR A 87 12.15 -19.26 -5.09
CA THR A 87 13.56 -19.21 -4.74
C THR A 87 13.77 -18.39 -3.46
N LEU A 88 14.25 -19.02 -2.40
CA LEU A 88 14.59 -18.38 -1.12
C LEU A 88 15.84 -17.51 -1.28
N VAL A 89 15.79 -16.27 -0.81
CA VAL A 89 16.92 -15.32 -0.86
C VAL A 89 17.28 -14.73 0.50
N GLY A 90 16.50 -15.01 1.54
CA GLY A 90 16.75 -14.54 2.90
C GLY A 90 15.60 -14.80 3.85
N SER A 91 15.72 -14.25 5.05
CA SER A 91 14.66 -14.28 6.06
C SER A 91 14.78 -13.07 7.00
N ASN A 92 13.69 -12.75 7.69
CA ASN A 92 13.64 -11.76 8.76
C ASN A 92 12.74 -12.25 9.92
N VAL A 93 12.42 -11.37 10.86
CA VAL A 93 11.58 -11.70 12.04
C VAL A 93 10.19 -12.22 11.68
N TYR A 94 9.69 -11.93 10.47
CA TYR A 94 8.40 -12.41 9.97
C TYR A 94 8.49 -13.76 9.25
N GLY A 95 9.68 -14.16 8.79
CA GLY A 95 9.92 -15.41 8.07
C GLY A 95 10.69 -15.23 6.76
N ASN A 96 10.45 -16.12 5.82
CA ASN A 96 11.18 -16.24 4.57
C ASN A 96 10.98 -15.05 3.60
N ILE A 97 12.03 -14.72 2.87
CA ILE A 97 12.06 -13.73 1.79
C ILE A 97 12.42 -14.47 0.51
N TYR A 98 11.65 -14.28 -0.55
CA TYR A 98 11.81 -14.97 -1.83
C TYR A 98 12.28 -14.03 -2.92
N ALA A 99 12.89 -14.57 -3.98
CA ALA A 99 13.34 -13.78 -5.11
C ALA A 99 12.16 -13.06 -5.80
N SER A 100 12.29 -11.77 -5.99
CA SER A 100 11.29 -10.97 -6.71
C SER A 100 11.43 -11.05 -8.24
N GLY A 101 12.54 -11.60 -8.75
CA GLY A 101 12.94 -11.56 -10.16
C GLY A 101 13.95 -10.46 -10.49
N ILE A 102 14.24 -9.58 -9.53
CA ILE A 102 15.30 -8.58 -9.63
C ILE A 102 16.36 -8.88 -8.57
N ASP A 103 17.63 -8.94 -8.99
CA ASP A 103 18.74 -9.12 -8.06
C ASP A 103 18.73 -8.03 -6.99
N GLY A 104 19.03 -8.40 -5.76
CA GLY A 104 19.05 -7.50 -4.62
C GLY A 104 17.69 -7.06 -4.09
N ILE A 105 16.58 -7.57 -4.64
CA ILE A 105 15.24 -7.33 -4.12
C ILE A 105 14.52 -8.66 -3.89
N GLY A 106 14.08 -8.86 -2.66
CA GLY A 106 13.22 -9.98 -2.27
C GLY A 106 11.76 -9.56 -2.11
N ILE A 107 10.86 -10.53 -2.18
CA ILE A 107 9.44 -10.39 -1.90
C ILE A 107 9.06 -11.22 -0.68
N GLN A 108 8.26 -10.65 0.21
CA GLN A 108 7.68 -11.32 1.36
C GLN A 108 6.17 -11.06 1.39
N ILE A 109 5.39 -12.13 1.48
CA ILE A 109 3.94 -12.06 1.57
C ILE A 109 3.54 -12.48 2.97
N ARG A 110 2.84 -11.61 3.70
CA ARG A 110 2.35 -11.88 5.05
C ARG A 110 0.84 -11.88 5.07
N ASP A 111 0.27 -12.93 5.61
CA ASP A 111 -1.14 -13.01 5.90
C ASP A 111 -1.38 -12.56 7.35
N LEU A 112 -2.11 -11.47 7.52
CA LEU A 112 -2.36 -10.89 8.84
C LEU A 112 -3.55 -11.51 9.56
N VAL A 113 -4.30 -12.41 8.92
CA VAL A 113 -5.48 -13.05 9.53
C VAL A 113 -5.10 -14.10 10.55
N GLN A 114 -4.23 -15.03 10.15
CA GLN A 114 -3.81 -16.15 11.01
C GLN A 114 -2.55 -15.86 11.83
N SER A 115 -1.62 -15.21 11.21
CA SER A 115 -0.40 -14.79 11.89
C SER A 115 0.26 -13.66 11.10
N SER A 116 1.04 -12.83 11.77
CA SER A 116 1.92 -11.87 11.08
C SER A 116 3.11 -12.56 10.40
N LYS A 117 3.13 -13.90 10.33
CA LYS A 117 4.21 -14.67 9.70
C LYS A 117 4.13 -14.62 8.18
N ALA A 118 5.29 -14.70 7.56
CA ALA A 118 5.40 -14.76 6.11
C ALA A 118 5.04 -16.16 5.58
N VAL A 119 4.52 -16.18 4.34
CA VAL A 119 4.36 -17.41 3.55
C VAL A 119 5.75 -18.01 3.26
N PRO A 120 5.94 -19.34 3.39
CA PRO A 120 4.98 -20.35 3.77
C PRO A 120 4.83 -20.52 5.29
N TYR A 121 3.62 -20.77 5.73
CA TYR A 121 3.38 -21.17 7.12
C TYR A 121 2.16 -22.09 7.19
N SER A 122 1.98 -22.71 8.35
CA SER A 122 0.79 -23.51 8.65
C SER A 122 0.27 -23.20 10.05
N ALA A 123 -1.04 -23.27 10.21
CA ALA A 123 -1.73 -23.13 11.49
C ALA A 123 -2.86 -24.16 11.58
N SER A 124 -3.11 -24.67 12.78
CA SER A 124 -4.30 -25.50 13.04
C SER A 124 -5.48 -24.57 13.25
N MET A 125 -6.62 -24.92 12.62
CA MET A 125 -7.89 -24.26 12.85
C MET A 125 -8.64 -25.00 13.94
N THR A 126 -9.20 -24.27 14.89
CA THR A 126 -10.11 -24.82 15.90
C THR A 126 -11.54 -24.81 15.38
N SER A 127 -12.34 -25.72 15.91
CA SER A 127 -13.77 -25.79 15.66
C SER A 127 -14.43 -24.44 15.96
N GLY A 128 -15.25 -23.96 15.04
CA GLY A 128 -15.93 -22.65 15.13
C GLY A 128 -15.13 -21.45 14.62
N ASP A 129 -13.88 -21.63 14.20
CA ASP A 129 -13.09 -20.53 13.62
C ASP A 129 -13.72 -20.03 12.30
N LEU A 130 -14.05 -18.75 12.26
CA LEU A 130 -14.42 -18.03 11.06
C LEU A 130 -13.20 -17.26 10.56
N LEU A 131 -12.63 -17.71 9.46
CA LEU A 131 -11.55 -17.00 8.79
C LEU A 131 -12.10 -16.07 7.71
N TYR A 132 -11.85 -14.81 7.86
CA TYR A 132 -12.03 -13.83 6.79
C TYR A 132 -10.95 -12.76 6.88
N TRP A 133 -10.46 -12.32 5.76
CA TRP A 133 -9.62 -11.14 5.71
C TRP A 133 -10.52 -9.92 5.80
N SER A 134 -10.63 -9.36 7.00
CA SER A 134 -11.39 -8.13 7.21
C SER A 134 -10.62 -6.93 6.64
N THR A 135 -11.30 -5.80 6.51
CA THR A 135 -10.69 -4.53 6.12
C THR A 135 -9.51 -4.14 7.00
N ASP A 136 -9.48 -4.61 8.25
CA ASP A 136 -8.42 -4.30 9.23
C ASP A 136 -7.24 -5.27 9.18
N LYS A 137 -7.42 -6.45 8.57
CA LYS A 137 -6.41 -7.52 8.49
C LYS A 137 -6.11 -7.87 7.05
N LYS A 138 -5.35 -7.01 6.39
CA LYS A 138 -5.04 -7.11 4.98
C LYS A 138 -3.76 -7.93 4.75
N THR A 139 -3.74 -8.71 3.68
CA THR A 139 -2.49 -9.32 3.24
C THR A 139 -1.49 -8.23 2.84
N VAL A 140 -0.30 -8.32 3.38
CA VAL A 140 0.79 -7.38 3.16
C VAL A 140 1.84 -8.02 2.26
N ILE A 141 2.17 -7.34 1.17
CA ILE A 141 3.24 -7.72 0.25
C ILE A 141 4.36 -6.69 0.42
N SER A 142 5.50 -7.14 0.94
CA SER A 142 6.67 -6.29 1.15
C SER A 142 7.77 -6.63 0.16
N PHE A 143 8.40 -5.61 -0.40
CA PHE A 143 9.62 -5.72 -1.19
C PHE A 143 10.79 -5.28 -0.31
N ILE A 144 11.78 -6.15 -0.17
CA ILE A 144 12.84 -6.03 0.82
C ILE A 144 14.19 -6.02 0.12
N LYS A 145 15.08 -5.10 0.49
CA LYS A 145 16.44 -5.08 -0.04
C LYS A 145 17.21 -6.29 0.47
N THR A 146 17.75 -7.10 -0.44
CA THR A 146 18.53 -8.31 -0.12
C THR A 146 19.98 -8.21 -0.60
N GLY A 147 20.32 -7.14 -1.33
CA GLY A 147 21.67 -6.90 -1.85
C GLY A 147 21.72 -5.69 -2.76
N THR A 148 22.74 -5.61 -3.61
CA THR A 148 22.84 -4.58 -4.64
C THR A 148 21.71 -4.76 -5.65
N VAL A 149 20.93 -3.69 -5.87
CA VAL A 149 19.76 -3.75 -6.74
C VAL A 149 20.17 -3.79 -8.21
N GLY A 150 19.78 -4.85 -8.90
CA GLY A 150 19.96 -5.01 -10.34
C GLY A 150 18.91 -4.24 -11.15
N LYS A 151 19.14 -4.15 -12.47
CA LYS A 151 18.16 -3.62 -13.42
C LYS A 151 17.16 -4.73 -13.78
N GLY A 152 15.92 -4.36 -14.11
CA GLY A 152 14.93 -5.32 -14.60
C GLY A 152 13.53 -5.06 -14.07
N THR A 153 12.70 -6.09 -14.15
CA THR A 153 11.33 -6.08 -13.65
C THR A 153 11.10 -7.29 -12.77
N THR A 154 10.18 -7.19 -11.82
CA THR A 154 9.80 -8.34 -10.99
C THR A 154 9.19 -9.48 -11.81
N ASN A 155 9.20 -10.66 -11.25
CA ASN A 155 8.38 -11.77 -11.70
C ASN A 155 6.89 -11.36 -11.70
N TYR A 156 6.08 -12.04 -12.52
CA TYR A 156 4.64 -11.83 -12.60
C TYR A 156 3.89 -13.17 -12.62
N GLY A 157 2.59 -13.13 -12.37
CA GLY A 157 1.73 -14.30 -12.28
C GLY A 157 1.39 -14.69 -10.85
N LEU A 158 1.04 -15.96 -10.63
CA LEU A 158 0.68 -16.46 -9.30
C LEU A 158 1.90 -16.50 -8.39
N ALA A 159 1.83 -15.76 -7.27
CA ALA A 159 2.91 -15.62 -6.30
C ALA A 159 2.70 -16.45 -5.03
N ALA A 160 1.46 -16.58 -4.55
CA ALA A 160 1.16 -17.35 -3.35
C ALA A 160 -0.21 -18.02 -3.43
N GLN A 161 -0.38 -19.08 -2.64
CA GLN A 161 -1.63 -19.82 -2.48
C GLN A 161 -1.84 -20.13 -0.99
N PHE A 162 -3.10 -20.05 -0.59
CA PHE A 162 -3.57 -20.38 0.75
C PHE A 162 -4.61 -21.47 0.67
N ASN A 163 -4.49 -22.45 1.56
CA ASN A 163 -5.35 -23.62 1.59
C ASN A 163 -5.93 -23.85 2.99
N VAL A 164 -7.13 -24.38 3.06
CA VAL A 164 -7.64 -25.10 4.22
C VAL A 164 -7.70 -26.57 3.81
N ASP A 165 -6.92 -27.41 4.49
CA ASP A 165 -6.64 -28.79 4.09
C ASP A 165 -6.28 -28.89 2.61
N ASN A 166 -7.09 -29.56 1.80
CA ASN A 166 -6.87 -29.70 0.36
C ASN A 166 -7.52 -28.59 -0.50
N TRP A 167 -8.30 -27.69 0.11
CA TRP A 167 -9.04 -26.66 -0.61
C TRP A 167 -8.25 -25.38 -0.78
N VAL A 168 -8.16 -24.88 -2.00
CA VAL A 168 -7.58 -23.58 -2.28
C VAL A 168 -8.60 -22.51 -1.91
N VAL A 169 -8.29 -21.70 -0.90
CA VAL A 169 -9.17 -20.62 -0.41
C VAL A 169 -8.81 -19.27 -0.97
N ALA A 170 -7.52 -19.03 -1.25
CA ALA A 170 -7.07 -17.80 -1.87
C ALA A 170 -5.79 -17.99 -2.68
N LYS A 171 -5.61 -17.13 -3.68
CA LYS A 171 -4.37 -16.97 -4.43
C LYS A 171 -4.00 -15.51 -4.53
N ILE A 172 -2.71 -15.22 -4.54
CA ILE A 172 -2.18 -13.88 -4.81
C ILE A 172 -1.49 -13.92 -6.14
N SER A 173 -1.82 -12.96 -7.00
CA SER A 173 -1.23 -12.77 -8.32
C SER A 173 -0.61 -11.39 -8.45
N ILE A 174 0.54 -11.29 -9.07
CA ILE A 174 1.12 -10.05 -9.56
C ILE A 174 0.79 -9.96 -11.04
N LYS A 175 -0.09 -9.03 -11.42
CA LYS A 175 -0.66 -8.97 -12.77
C LYS A 175 0.30 -8.38 -13.79
N ALA A 176 1.12 -7.43 -13.38
CA ALA A 176 2.06 -6.74 -14.24
C ALA A 176 3.49 -6.85 -13.71
N LYS A 177 4.46 -6.74 -14.61
CA LYS A 177 5.86 -6.60 -14.23
C LYS A 177 6.06 -5.26 -13.55
N ILE A 178 6.64 -5.27 -12.37
CA ILE A 178 6.94 -4.07 -11.60
C ILE A 178 8.35 -3.63 -11.96
N SER A 179 8.48 -2.43 -12.54
CA SER A 179 9.79 -1.82 -12.82
C SER A 179 10.23 -1.00 -11.61
N TRP A 180 11.48 -1.13 -11.24
CA TRP A 180 12.08 -0.39 -10.14
C TRP A 180 12.77 0.85 -10.67
N ILE A 181 12.47 1.97 -10.04
CA ILE A 181 13.11 3.25 -10.34
C ILE A 181 13.98 3.59 -9.14
N THR A 182 15.29 3.66 -9.34
CA THR A 182 16.21 4.14 -8.30
C THR A 182 15.93 5.62 -8.06
N LYS A 183 15.78 6.01 -6.81
CA LYS A 183 15.74 7.43 -6.48
C LYS A 183 17.11 8.04 -6.81
N SER A 184 17.09 9.05 -7.65
CA SER A 184 18.31 9.77 -8.03
C SER A 184 18.77 10.77 -6.98
N CYS A 185 17.91 11.08 -6.01
CA CYS A 185 18.17 12.01 -4.93
C CYS A 185 17.67 11.44 -3.60
N VAL A 186 18.39 11.73 -2.52
CA VAL A 186 17.99 11.44 -1.14
C VAL A 186 17.87 12.75 -0.36
N THR A 187 16.97 12.80 0.61
CA THR A 187 16.90 13.95 1.52
C THR A 187 18.19 14.03 2.33
N ASP A 188 18.72 15.23 2.49
CA ASP A 188 19.87 15.47 3.36
C ASP A 188 19.62 14.88 4.76
N PRO A 189 20.50 13.99 5.27
CA PRO A 189 20.26 13.32 6.55
C PRO A 189 20.04 14.28 7.72
N SER A 190 20.69 15.45 7.70
CA SER A 190 20.54 16.48 8.73
C SER A 190 19.18 17.20 8.70
N LEU A 191 18.45 17.08 7.58
CA LEU A 191 17.17 17.76 7.34
C LEU A 191 16.00 16.79 7.11
N ARG A 192 16.17 15.51 7.47
CA ARG A 192 15.10 14.51 7.34
C ARG A 192 13.87 14.82 8.18
N ILE A 193 14.07 15.46 9.32
CA ILE A 193 12.99 15.91 10.20
C ILE A 193 13.22 17.39 10.45
N GLN A 194 12.27 18.21 10.08
CA GLN A 194 12.31 19.66 10.30
C GLN A 194 11.03 20.06 11.06
N ASN A 195 11.22 20.76 12.17
CA ASN A 195 10.13 21.38 12.91
C ASN A 195 10.01 22.84 12.48
N ILE A 196 9.01 23.15 11.67
CA ILE A 196 8.78 24.50 11.15
C ILE A 196 7.86 25.25 12.12
N GLN A 197 8.41 26.24 12.84
CA GLN A 197 7.68 27.05 13.81
C GLN A 197 6.95 28.18 13.08
N LEU A 198 5.62 28.11 13.01
CA LEU A 198 4.78 29.12 12.37
C LEU A 198 4.44 30.28 13.30
N GLY A 199 4.82 30.19 14.59
CA GLY A 199 4.57 31.20 15.61
C GLY A 199 3.15 31.16 16.18
N ASN A 200 2.94 32.04 17.16
CA ASN A 200 1.64 32.22 17.80
C ASN A 200 0.93 33.44 17.17
N HIS A 201 -0.32 33.26 16.79
CA HIS A 201 -1.12 34.31 16.16
C HIS A 201 -2.47 34.43 16.87
N LEU A 202 -2.92 35.69 17.02
CA LEU A 202 -4.24 35.94 17.60
C LEU A 202 -5.34 35.58 16.60
N ALA A 203 -6.41 34.96 17.07
CA ALA A 203 -7.57 34.65 16.25
C ALA A 203 -8.14 35.90 15.54
N SER A 204 -8.07 37.05 16.19
CA SER A 204 -8.50 38.36 15.64
C SER A 204 -7.70 38.83 14.41
N SER A 205 -6.51 38.28 14.17
CA SER A 205 -5.71 38.59 12.97
C SER A 205 -6.26 37.91 11.70
N PHE A 206 -7.10 36.89 11.86
CA PHE A 206 -7.73 36.16 10.75
C PHE A 206 -9.15 36.69 10.48
N THR A 207 -9.23 37.91 9.93
CA THR A 207 -10.49 38.67 9.81
C THR A 207 -11.53 38.07 8.83
N SER A 208 -11.06 37.34 7.80
CA SER A 208 -11.92 36.76 6.77
C SER A 208 -11.35 35.44 6.25
N VAL A 209 -12.21 34.61 5.61
CA VAL A 209 -11.75 33.43 4.86
C VAL A 209 -10.71 33.86 3.84
N GLY A 210 -9.57 33.17 3.80
CA GLY A 210 -8.44 33.50 2.95
C GLY A 210 -7.38 34.38 3.62
N SER A 211 -7.64 35.01 4.82
CA SER A 211 -6.59 35.71 5.54
C SER A 211 -5.49 34.77 6.04
N THR A 212 -4.26 35.24 6.02
CA THR A 212 -3.07 34.43 6.33
C THR A 212 -2.23 35.08 7.45
N SER A 213 -1.47 34.25 8.16
CA SER A 213 -0.43 34.71 9.05
C SER A 213 0.82 35.20 8.29
N THR A 214 1.85 35.61 9.01
CA THR A 214 3.17 35.87 8.43
C THR A 214 3.81 34.64 7.88
N ASP A 215 4.56 34.80 6.79
CA ASP A 215 5.27 33.72 6.11
C ASP A 215 6.47 33.22 6.92
N THR A 216 6.57 31.91 7.06
CA THR A 216 7.77 31.20 7.55
C THR A 216 8.45 30.51 6.38
N LYS A 217 9.70 30.87 6.10
CA LYS A 217 10.50 30.27 5.03
C LYS A 217 11.23 29.04 5.52
N PHE A 218 11.25 27.99 4.70
CA PHE A 218 12.03 26.78 4.93
C PHE A 218 12.43 26.16 3.58
N SER A 219 13.25 25.12 3.60
CA SER A 219 13.64 24.45 2.37
C SER A 219 13.78 22.94 2.57
N VAL A 220 13.53 22.18 1.52
CA VAL A 220 13.88 20.76 1.43
C VAL A 220 15.16 20.65 0.62
N LYS A 221 16.21 20.05 1.22
CA LYS A 221 17.49 19.80 0.56
C LYS A 221 17.59 18.33 0.16
N LEU A 222 18.00 18.14 -1.09
CA LEU A 222 18.19 16.83 -1.70
C LEU A 222 19.64 16.68 -2.13
N ASN A 223 20.26 15.56 -1.77
CA ASN A 223 21.55 15.14 -2.28
C ASN A 223 21.30 14.18 -3.44
N CYS A 224 21.80 14.53 -4.64
CA CYS A 224 21.47 13.86 -5.88
C CYS A 224 22.69 13.15 -6.49
N GLN A 225 22.48 12.02 -7.16
CA GLN A 225 23.50 11.37 -7.96
C GLN A 225 23.70 12.13 -9.29
N LYS A 226 24.93 12.23 -9.76
CA LYS A 226 25.30 13.06 -10.93
C LYS A 226 24.65 12.69 -12.27
N ASP A 227 23.97 11.52 -12.34
CA ASP A 227 23.47 10.97 -13.61
C ASP A 227 21.97 11.12 -13.83
N ALA A 228 21.24 11.79 -12.93
CA ALA A 228 19.80 11.99 -13.09
C ALA A 228 19.51 13.20 -13.99
N ASN A 229 18.74 13.01 -15.05
CA ASN A 229 18.40 14.06 -16.01
C ASN A 229 17.29 15.00 -15.54
N ALA A 230 16.55 14.62 -14.50
CA ALA A 230 15.48 15.42 -13.93
C ALA A 230 15.17 14.94 -12.49
N VAL A 231 14.76 15.88 -11.63
CA VAL A 231 14.29 15.58 -10.27
C VAL A 231 12.81 15.84 -10.17
N TYR A 232 12.08 14.79 -9.83
CA TYR A 232 10.66 14.82 -9.51
C TYR A 232 10.49 14.58 -8.02
N VAL A 233 9.66 15.39 -7.38
CA VAL A 233 9.38 15.31 -5.94
C VAL A 233 7.88 15.23 -5.71
N SER A 234 7.45 14.30 -4.87
CA SER A 234 6.09 14.23 -4.33
C SER A 234 6.11 14.59 -2.85
N PHE A 235 5.14 15.37 -2.41
CA PHE A 235 4.91 15.71 -1.01
C PHE A 235 3.59 15.08 -0.57
N ASP A 236 3.67 14.17 0.41
CA ASP A 236 2.51 13.38 0.83
C ASP A 236 2.11 13.76 2.27
N PRO A 237 0.97 14.47 2.45
CA PRO A 237 0.53 14.92 3.76
C PRO A 237 0.01 13.75 4.61
N THR A 238 0.48 13.65 5.85
CA THR A 238 0.06 12.61 6.81
C THR A 238 -1.31 12.90 7.43
N THR A 239 -1.66 14.17 7.60
CA THR A 239 -2.97 14.62 8.13
C THR A 239 -4.02 14.86 7.05
N GLY A 240 -3.65 14.61 5.79
CA GLY A 240 -4.51 14.87 4.64
C GLY A 240 -4.43 16.32 4.13
N SER A 241 -5.11 16.57 3.03
CA SER A 241 -5.16 17.86 2.33
C SER A 241 -6.57 18.10 1.80
N THR A 242 -7.05 19.33 1.92
CA THR A 242 -8.36 19.77 1.40
C THR A 242 -8.24 20.54 0.09
N GLY A 243 -7.04 20.72 -0.45
CA GLY A 243 -6.79 21.45 -1.70
C GLY A 243 -5.33 21.67 -1.98
N LYS A 244 -5.02 22.33 -3.11
CA LYS A 244 -3.64 22.65 -3.46
C LYS A 244 -3.00 23.51 -2.38
N GLY A 245 -1.86 23.06 -1.85
CA GLY A 245 -1.10 23.73 -0.81
C GLY A 245 -1.71 23.69 0.59
N ILE A 246 -2.90 23.16 0.78
CA ILE A 246 -3.60 23.19 2.06
C ILE A 246 -3.40 21.87 2.82
N LEU A 247 -2.70 21.93 3.95
CA LEU A 247 -2.59 20.83 4.91
C LEU A 247 -3.64 20.98 6.00
N ASN A 248 -4.33 19.88 6.31
CA ASN A 248 -5.23 19.83 7.44
C ASN A 248 -4.42 19.89 8.75
N VAL A 249 -4.89 20.65 9.71
CA VAL A 249 -4.36 20.60 11.08
C VAL A 249 -4.82 19.32 11.77
N ASP A 250 -4.02 18.85 12.72
CA ASP A 250 -4.43 17.72 13.57
C ASP A 250 -5.49 18.21 14.56
N THR A 251 -6.71 17.68 14.43
CA THR A 251 -7.86 17.99 15.28
C THR A 251 -8.14 16.91 16.33
N SER A 252 -7.18 16.05 16.60
CA SER A 252 -7.33 14.96 17.59
C SER A 252 -7.41 15.47 19.04
N ASN A 253 -6.93 16.69 19.31
CA ASN A 253 -7.01 17.34 20.61
C ASN A 253 -8.22 18.30 20.67
N SER A 254 -8.86 18.38 21.83
CA SER A 254 -10.00 19.29 22.10
C SER A 254 -9.63 20.77 21.89
N ASP A 255 -8.37 21.12 22.05
CA ASP A 255 -7.83 22.48 21.95
C ASP A 255 -7.31 22.82 20.55
N ALA A 256 -7.59 21.95 19.56
CA ALA A 256 -7.17 22.20 18.18
C ALA A 256 -7.97 23.34 17.56
N ALA A 257 -7.26 24.28 16.93
CA ALA A 257 -7.88 25.39 16.23
C ALA A 257 -8.79 24.90 15.09
N THR A 258 -9.99 25.47 14.98
CA THR A 258 -10.94 25.16 13.91
C THR A 258 -10.99 26.28 12.88
N GLY A 259 -11.32 25.93 11.62
CA GLY A 259 -11.41 26.92 10.53
C GLY A 259 -10.06 27.42 10.02
N ILE A 260 -8.95 26.86 10.52
CA ILE A 260 -7.57 27.16 10.11
C ILE A 260 -6.94 25.92 9.45
N ALA A 261 -6.08 26.15 8.48
CA ALA A 261 -5.20 25.15 7.89
C ALA A 261 -3.78 25.74 7.74
N VAL A 262 -2.83 24.91 7.41
CA VAL A 262 -1.49 25.36 7.00
C VAL A 262 -1.44 25.41 5.48
N GLU A 263 -1.12 26.57 4.90
CA GLU A 263 -0.85 26.67 3.46
C GLU A 263 0.65 26.63 3.19
N ILE A 264 1.05 25.76 2.24
CA ILE A 264 2.44 25.65 1.78
C ILE A 264 2.52 26.09 0.33
N LEU A 265 3.45 27.00 0.05
CA LEU A 265 3.68 27.58 -1.26
C LEU A 265 5.13 27.40 -1.69
N ASN A 266 5.39 27.35 -2.99
CA ASN A 266 6.73 27.53 -3.53
C ASN A 266 7.21 28.94 -3.23
N ALA A 267 8.40 29.09 -2.68
CA ALA A 267 8.91 30.44 -2.31
C ALA A 267 9.26 31.32 -3.52
N LYS A 268 9.51 30.73 -4.69
CA LYS A 268 9.91 31.46 -5.90
C LYS A 268 8.76 32.22 -6.56
N ASP A 269 7.62 31.57 -6.70
CA ASP A 269 6.49 32.07 -7.49
C ASP A 269 5.17 32.13 -6.70
N ARG A 270 5.22 31.71 -5.44
CA ARG A 270 4.06 31.62 -4.53
C ARG A 270 2.96 30.68 -5.02
N SER A 271 3.27 29.80 -5.96
CA SER A 271 2.30 28.78 -6.39
C SER A 271 2.03 27.78 -5.26
N PRO A 272 0.77 27.38 -5.05
CA PRO A 272 0.43 26.38 -4.06
C PRO A 272 1.10 25.03 -4.36
N LEU A 273 1.63 24.39 -3.32
CA LEU A 273 2.23 23.07 -3.46
C LEU A 273 1.17 22.04 -3.91
N VAL A 274 1.53 21.16 -4.82
CA VAL A 274 0.64 20.07 -5.24
C VAL A 274 1.02 18.82 -4.46
N PHE A 275 0.09 18.34 -3.62
CA PHE A 275 0.31 17.14 -2.80
C PHE A 275 0.01 15.86 -3.58
N SER A 276 0.68 14.77 -3.20
CA SER A 276 0.48 13.41 -3.72
C SER A 276 0.60 13.32 -5.24
N SER A 277 1.40 14.21 -5.82
CA SER A 277 1.68 14.27 -7.26
C SER A 277 3.15 14.60 -7.49
N GLU A 278 3.76 13.96 -8.46
CA GLU A 278 5.12 14.25 -8.85
C GLU A 278 5.22 15.59 -9.56
N THR A 279 6.00 16.50 -9.00
CA THR A 279 6.32 17.81 -9.58
C THR A 279 7.79 17.85 -9.97
N LYS A 280 8.07 18.31 -11.19
CA LYS A 280 9.44 18.46 -11.68
C LYS A 280 10.07 19.73 -11.13
N TYR A 281 11.15 19.59 -10.36
CA TYR A 281 11.85 20.70 -9.73
C TYR A 281 13.16 21.07 -10.43
N HIS A 282 13.81 20.14 -11.11
CA HIS A 282 15.11 20.41 -11.75
C HIS A 282 15.28 19.67 -13.06
N THR A 283 15.98 20.29 -14.01
CA THR A 283 16.27 19.73 -15.33
C THR A 283 17.74 19.43 -15.56
N ASN A 284 18.65 20.02 -14.77
CA ASN A 284 20.09 19.84 -14.86
C ASN A 284 20.63 19.40 -13.52
N MET A 285 21.60 18.47 -13.56
CA MET A 285 22.11 17.80 -12.38
C MET A 285 23.07 18.66 -11.59
N GLU A 286 22.62 19.06 -10.42
CA GLU A 286 23.47 19.49 -9.32
C GLU A 286 23.52 18.37 -8.28
N SER A 287 24.66 18.20 -7.62
CA SER A 287 24.81 17.21 -6.54
C SER A 287 23.98 17.54 -5.29
N SER A 288 23.48 18.75 -5.21
CA SER A 288 22.58 19.22 -4.15
C SER A 288 21.52 20.14 -4.74
N ILE A 289 20.27 19.86 -4.44
CA ILE A 289 19.11 20.64 -4.88
C ILE A 289 18.39 21.17 -3.66
N GLU A 290 18.09 22.46 -3.66
CA GLU A 290 17.29 23.10 -2.63
C GLU A 290 15.93 23.51 -3.20
N ILE A 291 14.85 23.06 -2.55
CA ILE A 291 13.47 23.43 -2.86
C ILE A 291 13.01 24.41 -1.80
N PRO A 292 13.00 25.71 -2.11
CA PRO A 292 12.59 26.74 -1.15
C PRO A 292 11.07 26.79 -1.07
N LEU A 293 10.55 26.75 0.15
CA LEU A 293 9.13 26.73 0.48
C LEU A 293 8.78 27.82 1.50
N VAL A 294 7.49 28.13 1.53
CA VAL A 294 6.91 29.07 2.52
C VAL A 294 5.70 28.38 3.13
N ALA A 295 5.54 28.48 4.44
CA ALA A 295 4.35 28.03 5.15
C ALA A 295 3.76 29.17 5.99
N HIS A 296 2.44 29.19 6.11
CA HIS A 296 1.70 30.09 6.99
C HIS A 296 0.35 29.47 7.37
N TYR A 297 -0.27 29.98 8.43
CA TYR A 297 -1.66 29.65 8.72
C TYR A 297 -2.58 30.38 7.76
N LYS A 298 -3.65 29.73 7.34
CA LYS A 298 -4.68 30.30 6.46
C LYS A 298 -6.07 29.98 7.01
N ARG A 299 -6.92 30.99 7.09
CA ARG A 299 -8.33 30.78 7.42
C ARG A 299 -9.06 30.17 6.22
N ILE A 300 -9.63 28.98 6.44
CA ILE A 300 -10.34 28.22 5.40
C ILE A 300 -11.84 28.07 5.67
N GLY A 301 -12.31 28.43 6.85
CA GLY A 301 -13.70 28.28 7.27
C GLY A 301 -14.28 29.55 7.88
N THR A 302 -15.62 29.56 7.99
CA THR A 302 -16.38 30.65 8.63
C THR A 302 -16.54 30.44 10.15
N GLY A 303 -16.16 29.26 10.68
CA GLY A 303 -16.16 28.98 12.13
C GLY A 303 -15.20 29.88 12.91
N PHE A 304 -15.40 29.96 14.20
CA PHE A 304 -14.51 30.68 15.11
C PHE A 304 -13.16 29.98 15.12
N VAL A 305 -12.11 30.79 15.04
CA VAL A 305 -10.73 30.39 15.31
C VAL A 305 -10.52 30.65 16.81
N GLU A 306 -10.57 29.63 17.62
CA GLU A 306 -10.17 29.67 19.02
C GLU A 306 -8.73 29.19 19.18
#